data_acce260d21b134a598ce8adb022c0e15
#
_entry.id   acce260d21b134a598ce8adb022c0e15
#
_cell.length_a   1.000
_cell.length_b   1.000
_cell.length_c   1.000
_cell.angle_alpha   90.00
_cell.angle_beta   90.00
_cell.angle_gamma   90.00
#
_symmetry.space_group_name_H-M   'P 1'
#
loop_
_entity.id
_entity.type
_entity.pdbx_description
1 polymer ?
#
loop_
_entity_poly.entity_id
_entity_poly.type
_entity_poly.pdbx_seq_one_letter_code
_entity_poly.pdbx_strand_id
1 'polypeptide(L)'
;MTPLPPGALSHLLKTLPPEREDPFPHLADLTPDALLRRKVRIAQFAKRLEQERHAIDADLLSTFGDAELRFGVRAPGGFVLRQRNRTSWIYPQTIKEAIQQIQKSAQISGDATELRSTYLVLTQEGH
;
A
#
# COMPACT_ATOMS: atom_id res chain seq x y z
N MET A 1 25.23 23.45 29.47
CA MET A 1 24.01 23.19 28.74
C MET A 1 22.82 23.58 29.60
N THR A 2 22.12 24.63 29.26
CA THR A 2 20.96 25.10 30.02
C THR A 2 19.78 24.18 29.73
N PRO A 3 19.11 23.64 30.75
CA PRO A 3 17.91 22.86 30.52
C PRO A 3 16.81 23.73 29.90
N LEU A 4 16.00 23.15 29.03
CA LEU A 4 14.87 23.85 28.44
C LEU A 4 13.93 24.34 29.56
N PRO A 5 13.40 25.58 29.45
CA PRO A 5 12.46 26.07 30.45
C PRO A 5 11.18 25.20 30.44
N PRO A 6 10.48 25.12 31.60
CA PRO A 6 9.22 24.40 31.68
C PRO A 6 8.24 24.95 30.65
N GLY A 7 7.65 24.12 29.85
CA GLY A 7 6.71 24.49 28.80
C GLY A 7 7.32 24.70 27.41
N ALA A 8 8.66 24.74 27.28
CA ALA A 8 9.30 24.86 25.97
C ALA A 8 8.96 23.65 25.09
N LEU A 9 8.89 22.46 25.65
CA LEU A 9 8.49 21.26 24.93
C LEU A 9 7.04 21.33 24.48
N SER A 10 6.14 21.79 25.35
CA SER A 10 4.73 21.98 24.99
C SER A 10 4.57 23.00 23.88
N HIS A 11 5.34 24.09 23.91
CA HIS A 11 5.32 25.11 22.87
C HIS A 11 5.84 24.54 21.53
N LEU A 12 6.93 23.78 21.56
CA LEU A 12 7.45 23.11 20.38
C LEU A 12 6.44 22.14 19.79
N LEU A 13 5.74 21.37 20.62
CA LEU A 13 4.69 20.46 20.16
C LEU A 13 3.52 21.19 19.53
N LYS A 14 3.16 22.38 20.04
CA LYS A 14 2.09 23.21 19.47
C LYS A 14 2.50 23.86 18.15
N THR A 15 3.78 24.11 17.95
CA THR A 15 4.29 24.72 16.70
C THR A 15 4.67 23.70 15.65
N LEU A 16 4.63 22.40 15.97
CA LEU A 16 4.84 21.36 14.96
C LEU A 16 3.73 21.44 13.90
N PRO A 17 4.08 21.19 12.63
CA PRO A 17 3.08 21.20 11.56
C PRO A 17 1.95 20.20 11.86
N PRO A 18 0.72 20.46 11.39
CA PRO A 18 -0.45 19.65 11.68
C PRO A 18 -0.44 18.27 11.03
N GLU A 19 0.72 17.70 10.79
CA GLU A 19 0.89 16.35 10.24
C GLU A 19 0.28 15.26 11.12
N ARG A 20 -0.08 15.61 12.36
CA ARG A 20 -0.69 14.73 13.34
C ARG A 20 -2.18 14.99 13.57
N GLU A 21 -2.78 15.91 12.85
CA GLU A 21 -4.23 15.99 12.85
C GLU A 21 -4.77 14.69 12.27
N ASP A 22 -5.69 14.08 13.01
CA ASP A 22 -6.37 12.89 12.54
C ASP A 22 -7.14 13.23 11.27
N PRO A 23 -6.75 12.68 10.09
CA PRO A 23 -7.49 12.96 8.86
C PRO A 23 -8.88 12.33 8.86
N PHE A 24 -9.18 11.47 9.84
CA PHE A 24 -10.44 10.74 9.91
C PHE A 24 -11.07 10.87 11.31
N PRO A 25 -11.38 12.10 11.77
CA PRO A 25 -11.88 12.30 13.14
C PRO A 25 -13.23 11.61 13.40
N HIS A 26 -14.00 11.34 12.35
CA HIS A 26 -15.28 10.65 12.46
C HIS A 26 -15.14 9.20 12.92
N LEU A 27 -13.96 8.61 12.83
CA LEU A 27 -13.74 7.22 13.26
C LEU A 27 -13.62 7.10 14.78
N ALA A 28 -13.23 8.16 15.46
CA ALA A 28 -12.99 8.14 16.90
C ALA A 28 -14.25 7.81 17.71
N ASP A 29 -15.41 8.19 17.21
CA ASP A 29 -16.70 8.01 17.90
C ASP A 29 -17.42 6.71 17.49
N LEU A 30 -16.85 5.91 16.62
CA LEU A 30 -17.49 4.69 16.14
C LEU A 30 -17.27 3.54 17.12
N THR A 31 -18.33 2.76 17.31
CA THR A 31 -18.23 1.48 18.04
C THR A 31 -17.39 0.48 17.26
N PRO A 32 -16.83 -0.55 17.92
CA PRO A 32 -16.10 -1.61 17.20
C PRO A 32 -16.92 -2.26 16.08
N ASP A 33 -18.20 -2.46 16.29
CA ASP A 33 -19.09 -3.01 15.27
C ASP A 33 -19.23 -2.08 14.06
N ALA A 34 -19.40 -0.79 14.32
CA ALA A 34 -19.47 0.21 13.27
C ALA A 34 -18.14 0.33 12.48
N LEU A 35 -17.01 0.21 13.16
CA LEU A 35 -15.70 0.17 12.52
C LEU A 35 -15.55 -1.04 11.60
N LEU A 36 -16.00 -2.21 12.04
CA LEU A 36 -15.97 -3.43 11.23
C LEU A 36 -16.84 -3.29 9.99
N ARG A 37 -18.04 -2.76 10.12
CA ARG A 37 -18.94 -2.50 8.97
C ARG A 37 -18.31 -1.53 8.00
N ARG A 38 -17.69 -0.47 8.50
CA ARG A 38 -17.02 0.52 7.65
C ARG A 38 -15.85 -0.11 6.90
N LYS A 39 -15.06 -0.93 7.57
CA LYS A 39 -13.94 -1.65 6.96
C LYS A 39 -14.40 -2.58 5.83
N VAL A 40 -15.47 -3.33 6.04
CA VAL A 40 -16.05 -4.21 5.01
C VAL A 40 -16.52 -3.40 3.80
N ARG A 41 -17.23 -2.30 4.06
CA ARG A 41 -17.71 -1.42 2.99
C ARG A 41 -16.57 -0.84 2.15
N ILE A 42 -15.51 -0.37 2.82
CA ILE A 42 -14.32 0.16 2.12
C ILE A 42 -13.67 -0.94 1.29
N ALA A 43 -13.54 -2.15 1.82
CA ALA A 43 -12.96 -3.27 1.09
C ALA A 43 -13.74 -3.60 -0.18
N GLN A 44 -15.07 -3.59 -0.10
CA GLN A 44 -15.94 -3.82 -1.24
C GLN A 44 -15.82 -2.71 -2.29
N PHE A 45 -15.81 -1.46 -1.86
CA PHE A 45 -15.60 -0.31 -2.75
C PHE A 45 -14.22 -0.35 -3.41
N ALA A 46 -13.18 -0.65 -2.65
CA ALA A 46 -11.82 -0.73 -3.17
C ALA A 46 -11.71 -1.80 -4.26
N LYS A 47 -12.33 -2.94 -4.06
CA LYS A 47 -12.37 -4.01 -5.05
C LYS A 47 -13.05 -3.56 -6.34
N ARG A 48 -14.19 -2.88 -6.22
CA ARG A 48 -14.95 -2.37 -7.36
C ARG A 48 -14.17 -1.29 -8.12
N LEU A 49 -13.56 -0.36 -7.38
CA LEU A 49 -12.73 0.69 -7.98
C LEU A 49 -11.50 0.11 -8.69
N GLU A 50 -10.91 -0.93 -8.14
CA GLU A 50 -9.78 -1.62 -8.76
C GLU A 50 -10.19 -2.30 -10.07
N GLN A 51 -11.35 -2.93 -10.11
CA GLN A 51 -11.90 -3.52 -11.33
C GLN A 51 -12.16 -2.44 -12.40
N GLU A 52 -12.74 -1.31 -12.01
CA GLU A 52 -12.96 -0.17 -12.89
C GLU A 52 -11.64 0.39 -13.41
N ARG A 53 -10.63 0.53 -12.54
CA ARG A 53 -9.30 1.00 -12.93
C ARG A 53 -8.68 0.09 -13.99
N HIS A 54 -8.78 -1.23 -13.83
CA HIS A 54 -8.28 -2.17 -14.82
C HIS A 54 -9.00 -2.04 -16.16
N ALA A 55 -10.31 -1.84 -16.15
CA ALA A 55 -11.09 -1.63 -17.36
C ALA A 55 -10.67 -0.34 -18.08
N ILE A 56 -10.46 0.73 -17.32
CA ILE A 56 -9.96 2.01 -17.86
C ILE A 56 -8.57 1.84 -18.47
N ASP A 57 -7.67 1.15 -17.78
CA ASP A 57 -6.31 0.91 -18.27
C ASP A 57 -6.31 0.16 -19.60
N ALA A 58 -7.19 -0.85 -19.74
CA ALA A 58 -7.33 -1.58 -20.99
C ALA A 58 -7.78 -0.67 -22.14
N ASP A 59 -8.75 0.21 -21.87
CA ASP A 59 -9.23 1.17 -22.86
C ASP A 59 -8.15 2.19 -23.24
N LEU A 60 -7.40 2.68 -22.27
CA LEU A 60 -6.32 3.64 -22.51
C LEU A 60 -5.20 3.01 -23.33
N LEU A 61 -4.84 1.76 -23.06
CA LEU A 61 -3.83 1.03 -23.83
C LEU A 61 -4.26 0.81 -25.28
N SER A 62 -5.56 0.66 -25.55
CA SER A 62 -6.05 0.55 -26.91
C SER A 62 -6.23 1.89 -27.61
N THR A 63 -6.37 2.98 -26.87
CA THR A 63 -6.59 4.33 -27.41
C THR A 63 -5.28 5.02 -27.77
N PHE A 64 -4.27 4.92 -26.92
CA PHE A 64 -2.98 5.58 -27.12
C PHE A 64 -1.94 4.60 -27.66
N GLY A 65 -1.07 5.08 -28.55
CA GLY A 65 0.04 4.30 -29.06
C GLY A 65 1.16 4.13 -28.02
N ASP A 66 2.00 3.11 -28.21
CA ASP A 66 3.13 2.83 -27.32
C ASP A 66 4.06 4.01 -27.16
N ALA A 67 4.37 4.69 -28.26
CA ALA A 67 5.26 5.87 -28.24
C ALA A 67 4.67 7.00 -27.43
N GLU A 68 3.36 7.27 -27.57
CA GLU A 68 2.66 8.31 -26.82
C GLU A 68 2.69 8.02 -25.33
N LEU A 69 2.43 6.78 -24.92
CA LEU A 69 2.42 6.37 -23.54
C LEU A 69 3.81 6.36 -22.91
N ARG A 70 4.85 6.03 -23.67
CA ARG A 70 6.23 6.09 -23.18
C ARG A 70 6.69 7.54 -22.97
N PHE A 71 6.31 8.42 -23.89
CA PHE A 71 6.61 9.85 -23.78
C PHE A 71 5.84 10.49 -22.64
N GLY A 72 4.59 10.12 -22.48
CA GLY A 72 3.70 10.64 -21.45
C GLY A 72 2.49 11.36 -22.03
N VAL A 73 1.32 10.99 -21.54
CA VAL A 73 0.05 11.62 -21.88
C VAL A 73 -0.38 12.48 -20.69
N ARG A 74 -0.60 13.76 -20.92
CA ARG A 74 -1.03 14.67 -19.85
C ARG A 74 -2.47 14.38 -19.45
N ALA A 75 -2.67 14.19 -18.16
CA ALA A 75 -3.97 14.00 -17.55
C ALA A 75 -4.35 15.23 -16.73
N PRO A 76 -5.64 15.41 -16.41
CA PRO A 76 -6.08 16.52 -15.56
C PRO A 76 -5.41 16.52 -14.19
N GLY A 77 -5.24 17.70 -13.61
CA GLY A 77 -4.67 17.83 -12.28
C GLY A 77 -3.15 17.73 -12.20
N GLY A 78 -2.45 17.89 -13.32
CA GLY A 78 -0.99 17.83 -13.37
C GLY A 78 -0.43 16.42 -13.42
N PHE A 79 -1.27 15.41 -13.57
CA PHE A 79 -0.83 14.03 -13.72
C PHE A 79 -0.32 13.76 -15.13
N VAL A 80 0.59 12.80 -15.24
CA VAL A 80 1.11 12.33 -16.52
C VAL A 80 0.97 10.80 -16.54
N LEU A 81 0.28 10.31 -17.56
CA LEU A 81 0.13 8.87 -17.77
C LEU A 81 1.31 8.37 -18.59
N ARG A 82 2.02 7.37 -18.08
CA ARG A 82 3.14 6.75 -18.78
C ARG A 82 3.04 5.23 -18.69
N GLN A 83 3.38 4.58 -19.78
CA GLN A 83 3.53 3.15 -19.81
C GLN A 83 4.92 2.76 -19.28
N ARG A 84 4.94 1.81 -18.36
CA ARG A 84 6.18 1.22 -17.86
C ARG A 84 6.05 -0.29 -17.98
N ASN A 85 7.16 -0.93 -18.32
CA ASN A 85 7.22 -2.38 -18.42
C ASN A 85 7.88 -2.93 -17.17
N ARG A 86 7.30 -4.01 -16.66
CA ARG A 86 7.88 -4.76 -15.56
C ARG A 86 8.37 -6.08 -16.10
N THR A 87 9.63 -6.40 -15.86
CA THR A 87 10.19 -7.71 -16.19
C THR A 87 9.96 -8.66 -15.02
N SER A 88 9.40 -9.81 -15.32
CA SER A 88 9.26 -10.90 -14.37
C SER A 88 9.86 -12.15 -14.95
N TRP A 89 10.25 -13.08 -14.07
CA TRP A 89 10.93 -14.30 -14.47
C TRP A 89 10.12 -15.51 -14.01
N ILE A 90 9.96 -16.46 -14.91
CA ILE A 90 9.34 -17.74 -14.60
C ILE A 90 10.47 -18.77 -14.53
N TYR A 91 10.61 -19.39 -13.36
CA TYR A 91 11.65 -20.37 -13.13
C TYR A 91 11.09 -21.78 -13.22
N PRO A 92 11.88 -22.73 -13.77
CA PRO A 92 11.51 -24.14 -13.72
C PRO A 92 11.35 -24.63 -12.28
N GLN A 93 10.57 -25.68 -12.09
CA GLN A 93 10.29 -26.23 -10.76
C GLN A 93 11.56 -26.62 -10.00
N THR A 94 12.53 -27.19 -10.70
CA THR A 94 13.82 -27.58 -10.11
C THR A 94 14.56 -26.39 -9.48
N ILE A 95 14.53 -25.24 -10.15
CA ILE A 95 15.16 -24.01 -9.64
C ILE A 95 14.37 -23.43 -8.49
N LYS A 96 13.04 -23.44 -8.56
CA LYS A 96 12.19 -23.01 -7.45
C LYS A 96 12.46 -23.81 -6.18
N GLU A 97 12.58 -25.11 -6.31
CA GLU A 97 12.90 -26.00 -5.19
C GLU A 97 14.30 -25.73 -4.62
N ALA A 98 15.28 -25.49 -5.47
CA ALA A 98 16.63 -25.15 -5.04
C ALA A 98 16.64 -23.82 -4.25
N ILE A 99 15.91 -22.81 -4.70
CA ILE A 99 15.78 -21.53 -4.01
C ILE A 99 15.12 -21.73 -2.65
N GLN A 100 14.04 -22.52 -2.57
CA GLN A 100 13.37 -22.83 -1.31
C GLN A 100 14.30 -23.52 -0.32
N GLN A 101 15.13 -24.46 -0.80
CA GLN A 101 16.09 -25.15 0.05
C GLN A 101 17.15 -24.21 0.61
N ILE A 102 17.66 -23.29 -0.20
CA ILE A 102 18.61 -22.29 0.23
C ILE A 102 17.98 -21.40 1.30
N GLN A 103 16.74 -20.94 1.09
CA GLN A 103 16.01 -20.10 2.04
C GLN A 103 15.76 -20.81 3.36
N LYS A 104 15.33 -22.07 3.32
CA LYS A 104 15.11 -22.89 4.53
C LYS A 104 16.40 -23.08 5.31
N SER A 105 17.49 -23.40 4.62
CA SER A 105 18.78 -23.58 5.25
C SER A 105 19.26 -22.32 5.96
N ALA A 106 19.07 -21.16 5.32
CA ALA A 106 19.42 -19.86 5.91
C ALA A 106 18.56 -19.55 7.15
N GLN A 107 17.27 -19.90 7.13
CA GLN A 107 16.36 -19.72 8.26
C GLN A 107 16.78 -20.59 9.45
N ILE A 108 17.12 -21.85 9.19
CA ILE A 108 17.54 -22.79 10.24
C ILE A 108 18.91 -22.44 10.82
N SER A 109 19.86 -22.03 9.97
CA SER A 109 21.22 -21.70 10.39
C SER A 109 21.34 -20.35 11.11
N GLY A 110 20.33 -19.48 10.97
CA GLY A 110 20.36 -18.14 11.52
C GLY A 110 20.99 -17.09 10.60
N ASP A 111 21.34 -17.47 9.36
CA ASP A 111 21.84 -16.50 8.37
C ASP A 111 20.73 -15.54 7.92
N ALA A 112 19.47 -16.00 7.92
CA ALA A 112 18.31 -15.16 7.65
C ALA A 112 17.74 -14.62 8.97
N THR A 113 17.28 -13.37 8.94
CA THR A 113 16.64 -12.71 10.09
C THR A 113 15.13 -12.72 9.91
N GLU A 114 14.41 -13.16 10.95
CA GLU A 114 12.95 -13.13 10.94
C GLU A 114 12.46 -11.72 11.25
N LEU A 115 11.59 -11.22 10.39
CA LEU A 115 10.85 -9.98 10.62
C LEU A 115 9.37 -10.32 10.69
N ARG A 116 8.72 -9.83 11.72
CA ARG A 116 7.27 -10.01 11.90
C ARG A 116 6.57 -8.68 11.84
N SER A 117 5.48 -8.65 11.11
CA SER A 117 4.55 -7.53 11.12
C SER A 117 3.13 -8.06 11.33
N THR A 118 2.29 -7.25 11.96
CA THR A 118 0.90 -7.61 12.20
C THR A 118 0.02 -6.83 11.25
N TYR A 119 -0.86 -7.52 10.57
CA TYR A 119 -1.84 -6.92 9.69
C TYR A 119 -3.19 -7.62 9.81
N LEU A 120 -4.24 -6.91 9.49
CA LEU A 120 -5.59 -7.41 9.58
C LEU A 120 -6.09 -7.87 8.21
N VAL A 121 -6.80 -8.97 8.17
CA VAL A 121 -7.35 -9.55 6.95
C VAL A 121 -8.85 -9.75 7.14
N LEU A 122 -9.63 -9.31 6.15
CA LEU A 122 -11.04 -9.63 6.05
C LEU A 122 -11.19 -10.84 5.12
N THR A 123 -11.80 -11.89 5.61
CA THR A 123 -12.12 -13.07 4.80
C THR A 123 -13.62 -13.27 4.81
N GLN A 124 -14.14 -13.68 3.67
CA GLN A 124 -15.55 -14.06 3.55
C GLN A 124 -15.65 -15.56 3.72
N GLU A 125 -16.29 -15.99 4.82
CA GLU A 125 -16.45 -17.40 5.12
C GLU A 125 -17.90 -17.83 4.89
N GLY A 126 -18.05 -19.09 4.59
CA GLY A 126 -19.27 -19.81 4.85
C GLY A 126 -20.35 -19.73 3.80
N HIS A 127 -20.04 -19.50 2.61
CA HIS A 127 -21.12 -19.69 1.60
C HIS A 127 -20.56 -19.91 0.22
#